data_c5bbbeba2ec3621c66ea12a306783be5
#
_entry.id   c5bbbeba2ec3621c66ea12a306783be5
#
_cell.length_a   1.000
_cell.length_b   1.000
_cell.length_c   1.000
_cell.angle_alpha   90.00
_cell.angle_beta   90.00
_cell.angle_gamma   90.00
#
_symmetry.space_group_name_H-M   'P 1'
#
loop_
_entity.id
_entity.type
_entity.pdbx_description
1 polymer ?
#
loop_
_entity_poly.entity_id
_entity_poly.type
_entity_poly.pdbx_seq_one_letter_code
_entity_poly.pdbx_strand_id
1 'polypeptide(L)'
;KFNNDVGVRINPLYSEIKNNKYNSTGINSRLGVHLKDLKNYDIDKIDGIHFHTLCEQNFKPLENTWNEISSILLPLVNNKKWLNLGGGHHITRNDYQLNELKYFLKKVSNETNCQIYIEPGEAVVLDSGILVGEIIDFFKPSNELSPNIAVTDISATSHIPDVIEAPYRPALLNEPDKGHKVILGGPSCLAGDVIGEYNFNDIPKMGDRIALLDQAHYTMVKTSFFNGIKLPSIAIWDSETDNLEIIKSFSFKDFENKL
;
A
#
# COMPACT_ATOMS: atom_id res chain seq x y z
N LYS A 1 16.26 11.20 29.68
CA LYS A 1 17.27 10.71 28.71
C LYS A 1 16.68 9.47 28.08
N PHE A 2 16.51 9.48 26.77
CA PHE A 2 16.17 8.26 26.03
C PHE A 2 17.43 7.38 25.98
N ASN A 3 17.27 6.10 26.24
CA ASN A 3 18.37 5.12 26.13
C ASN A 3 18.53 4.59 24.68
N ASN A 4 17.69 5.06 23.76
CA ASN A 4 17.66 4.65 22.37
C ASN A 4 18.19 5.77 21.48
N ASP A 5 18.69 5.41 20.30
CA ASP A 5 19.08 6.37 19.27
C ASP A 5 17.86 7.16 18.78
N VAL A 6 18.05 8.45 18.63
CA VAL A 6 17.01 9.40 18.20
C VAL A 6 17.37 10.02 16.88
N GLY A 7 16.43 10.09 15.95
CA GLY A 7 16.62 10.74 14.67
C GLY A 7 15.56 11.76 14.33
N VAL A 8 15.78 12.50 13.27
CA VAL A 8 14.82 13.45 12.71
C VAL A 8 14.41 13.02 11.30
N ARG A 9 13.10 13.08 11.03
CA ARG A 9 12.59 12.97 9.66
C ARG A 9 12.68 14.32 8.97
N ILE A 10 13.28 14.33 7.80
CA ILE A 10 13.33 15.50 6.92
C ILE A 10 12.34 15.36 5.77
N ASN A 11 11.84 16.51 5.32
CA ASN A 11 11.12 16.66 4.07
C ASN A 11 12.05 17.31 3.04
N PRO A 12 12.52 16.59 2.02
CA PRO A 12 13.41 17.13 1.00
C PRO A 12 12.72 18.05 -0.01
N LEU A 13 11.40 18.15 0.00
CA LEU A 13 10.56 18.84 -1.00
C LEU A 13 10.78 18.32 -2.43
N TYR A 14 11.17 17.06 -2.55
CA TYR A 14 11.35 16.35 -3.81
C TYR A 14 10.72 14.95 -3.75
N SER A 15 9.98 14.60 -4.75
CA SER A 15 9.46 13.25 -4.99
C SER A 15 8.96 13.12 -6.43
N GLU A 16 9.02 11.90 -6.96
CA GLU A 16 8.45 11.54 -8.26
C GLU A 16 7.07 10.88 -8.14
N ILE A 17 6.47 10.91 -6.95
CA ILE A 17 5.12 10.39 -6.72
C ILE A 17 4.10 11.30 -7.40
N LYS A 18 3.34 10.74 -8.33
CA LYS A 18 2.34 11.48 -9.12
C LYS A 18 1.06 11.78 -8.33
N ASN A 19 0.64 10.86 -7.48
CA ASN A 19 -0.56 11.02 -6.68
C ASN A 19 -0.26 11.79 -5.39
N ASN A 20 -0.77 13.01 -5.28
CA ASN A 20 -0.54 13.89 -4.14
C ASN A 20 -0.97 13.29 -2.79
N LYS A 21 -1.92 12.36 -2.75
CA LYS A 21 -2.34 11.69 -1.50
C LYS A 21 -1.23 10.83 -0.89
N TYR A 22 -0.34 10.29 -1.73
CA TYR A 22 0.82 9.49 -1.29
C TYR A 22 2.12 10.29 -1.21
N ASN A 23 2.13 11.52 -1.73
CA ASN A 23 3.32 12.35 -1.71
C ASN A 23 3.57 12.94 -0.31
N SER A 24 4.46 12.31 0.43
CA SER A 24 4.84 12.74 1.77
C SER A 24 5.76 13.97 1.81
N THR A 25 6.20 14.46 0.65
CA THR A 25 7.21 15.53 0.52
C THR A 25 6.66 16.83 -0.05
N GLY A 26 5.35 16.98 -0.18
CA GLY A 26 4.73 18.24 -0.60
C GLY A 26 5.02 19.39 0.35
N ILE A 27 4.94 20.63 -0.15
CA ILE A 27 5.23 21.85 0.63
C ILE A 27 4.37 21.96 1.91
N ASN A 28 3.14 21.44 1.86
CA ASN A 28 2.20 21.46 2.99
C ASN A 28 2.18 20.12 3.76
N SER A 29 3.15 19.24 3.52
CA SER A 29 3.22 17.97 4.23
C SER A 29 3.58 18.20 5.71
N ARG A 30 2.84 17.55 6.61
CA ARG A 30 3.15 17.50 8.04
C ARG A 30 4.28 16.53 8.38
N LEU A 31 4.82 15.83 7.37
CA LEU A 31 5.74 14.71 7.56
C LEU A 31 7.20 15.14 7.38
N GLY A 32 7.81 15.52 8.49
CA GLY A 32 9.22 15.90 8.54
C GLY A 32 9.49 17.40 8.48
N VAL A 33 10.67 17.78 8.91
CA VAL A 33 11.19 19.16 8.83
C VAL A 33 11.71 19.41 7.43
N HIS A 34 11.44 20.57 6.84
CA HIS A 34 12.03 20.89 5.54
C HIS A 34 13.56 20.84 5.63
N LEU A 35 14.20 20.16 4.69
CA LEU A 35 15.66 19.94 4.71
C LEU A 35 16.44 21.25 4.85
N LYS A 36 16.00 22.33 4.17
CA LYS A 36 16.64 23.63 4.22
C LYS A 36 16.55 24.30 5.59
N ASP A 37 15.55 23.94 6.39
CA ASP A 37 15.31 24.51 7.72
C ASP A 37 16.03 23.72 8.81
N LEU A 38 16.55 22.54 8.50
CA LEU A 38 17.20 21.66 9.49
C LEU A 38 18.38 22.33 10.18
N LYS A 39 19.09 23.23 9.48
CA LYS A 39 20.17 24.04 10.04
C LYS A 39 19.75 24.94 11.20
N ASN A 40 18.46 25.21 11.38
CA ASN A 40 17.93 26.05 12.48
C ASN A 40 17.72 25.24 13.78
N TYR A 41 17.98 23.95 13.75
CA TYR A 41 17.81 23.03 14.88
C TYR A 41 19.15 22.54 15.39
N ASP A 42 19.21 22.22 16.68
CA ASP A 42 20.39 21.59 17.31
C ASP A 42 20.43 20.11 16.93
N ILE A 43 21.00 19.82 15.75
CA ILE A 43 21.07 18.46 15.20
C ILE A 43 22.22 17.65 15.82
N ASP A 44 23.08 18.22 16.63
CA ASP A 44 24.20 17.49 17.25
C ASP A 44 23.72 16.47 18.28
N LYS A 45 22.51 16.67 18.81
CA LYS A 45 21.88 15.77 19.78
C LYS A 45 21.12 14.60 19.19
N ILE A 46 21.05 14.50 17.84
CA ILE A 46 20.38 13.40 17.16
C ILE A 46 21.39 12.43 16.56
N ASP A 47 21.03 11.15 16.58
CA ASP A 47 21.88 10.06 16.12
C ASP A 47 21.73 9.76 14.62
N GLY A 48 20.61 10.14 14.02
CA GLY A 48 20.35 9.83 12.63
C GLY A 48 19.36 10.75 11.92
N ILE A 49 19.29 10.58 10.60
CA ILE A 49 18.37 11.32 9.73
C ILE A 49 17.56 10.32 8.93
N HIS A 50 16.28 10.61 8.73
CA HIS A 50 15.36 9.83 7.95
C HIS A 50 14.66 10.70 6.90
N PHE A 51 14.44 10.16 5.71
CA PHE A 51 13.48 10.69 4.74
C PHE A 51 12.67 9.56 4.09
N HIS A 52 11.50 9.89 3.52
CA HIS A 52 10.64 8.93 2.83
C HIS A 52 10.00 9.65 1.65
N THR A 53 10.37 9.26 0.44
CA THR A 53 10.05 9.98 -0.81
C THR A 53 9.42 9.11 -1.88
N LEU A 54 9.30 7.79 -1.64
CA LEU A 54 8.78 6.82 -2.58
C LEU A 54 7.45 6.24 -2.11
N CYS A 55 6.65 5.78 -3.09
CA CYS A 55 5.48 4.96 -2.90
C CYS A 55 5.38 4.01 -4.11
N GLU A 56 5.48 2.71 -3.89
CA GLU A 56 5.38 1.65 -4.90
C GLU A 56 6.30 1.84 -6.11
N GLN A 57 7.53 2.31 -5.88
CA GLN A 57 8.44 2.68 -6.95
C GLN A 57 9.65 1.75 -7.04
N ASN A 58 10.27 1.74 -8.23
CA ASN A 58 11.55 1.13 -8.50
C ASN A 58 12.71 1.94 -7.90
N PHE A 59 13.95 1.48 -8.12
CA PHE A 59 15.16 2.09 -7.56
C PHE A 59 15.42 3.53 -8.07
N LYS A 60 15.17 3.82 -9.35
CA LYS A 60 15.59 5.09 -9.98
C LYS A 60 15.08 6.35 -9.26
N PRO A 61 13.84 6.45 -8.79
CA PRO A 61 13.36 7.58 -7.99
C PRO A 61 14.15 7.83 -6.70
N LEU A 62 14.68 6.78 -6.05
CA LEU A 62 15.56 6.96 -4.89
C LEU A 62 16.88 7.61 -5.29
N GLU A 63 17.50 7.12 -6.36
CA GLU A 63 18.76 7.70 -6.87
C GLU A 63 18.56 9.16 -7.28
N ASN A 64 17.45 9.48 -7.95
CA ASN A 64 17.12 10.85 -8.31
C ASN A 64 16.90 11.73 -7.08
N THR A 65 16.20 11.23 -6.06
CA THR A 65 16.06 11.93 -4.77
C THR A 65 17.43 12.23 -4.15
N TRP A 66 18.32 11.23 -4.10
CA TRP A 66 19.67 11.41 -3.55
C TRP A 66 20.47 12.46 -4.32
N ASN A 67 20.42 12.45 -5.64
CA ASN A 67 21.12 13.43 -6.48
C ASN A 67 20.65 14.86 -6.21
N GLU A 68 19.35 15.06 -5.94
CA GLU A 68 18.80 16.37 -5.60
C GLU A 68 19.22 16.88 -4.21
N ILE A 69 19.30 15.98 -3.22
CA ILE A 69 19.46 16.41 -1.82
C ILE A 69 20.86 16.21 -1.25
N SER A 70 21.69 15.38 -1.87
CA SER A 70 22.99 14.98 -1.30
C SER A 70 23.92 16.15 -0.99
N SER A 71 23.97 17.16 -1.84
CA SER A 71 24.81 18.35 -1.61
C SER A 71 24.44 19.13 -0.33
N ILE A 72 23.15 19.11 0.05
CA ILE A 72 22.67 19.76 1.29
C ILE A 72 22.76 18.78 2.46
N LEU A 73 22.47 17.49 2.21
CA LEU A 73 22.35 16.48 3.25
C LEU A 73 23.70 15.98 3.78
N LEU A 74 24.71 15.80 2.90
CA LEU A 74 26.01 15.25 3.28
C LEU A 74 26.68 16.00 4.45
N PRO A 75 26.73 17.35 4.49
CA PRO A 75 27.28 18.07 5.64
C PRO A 75 26.52 17.83 6.95
N LEU A 76 25.22 17.51 6.87
CA LEU A 76 24.34 17.33 8.02
C LEU A 76 24.38 15.91 8.60
N VAL A 77 24.70 14.92 7.76
CA VAL A 77 24.79 13.50 8.20
C VAL A 77 26.19 13.16 8.69
N ASN A 78 27.17 14.01 8.48
CA ASN A 78 28.53 13.79 8.99
C ASN A 78 28.47 13.60 10.52
N ASN A 79 29.12 12.54 11.01
CA ASN A 79 29.08 12.11 12.42
C ASN A 79 27.72 11.60 12.93
N LYS A 80 26.74 11.31 12.06
CA LYS A 80 25.54 10.59 12.45
C LYS A 80 25.81 9.07 12.44
N LYS A 81 25.09 8.33 13.29
CA LYS A 81 25.23 6.88 13.36
C LYS A 81 24.55 6.21 12.16
N TRP A 82 23.42 6.77 11.73
CA TRP A 82 22.61 6.16 10.69
C TRP A 82 21.89 7.16 9.79
N LEU A 83 21.61 6.70 8.57
CA LEU A 83 20.77 7.38 7.60
C LEU A 83 19.70 6.39 7.08
N ASN A 84 18.43 6.75 7.24
CA ASN A 84 17.31 5.96 6.80
C ASN A 84 16.67 6.58 5.55
N LEU A 85 16.66 5.84 4.46
CA LEU A 85 16.19 6.27 3.14
C LEU A 85 14.68 6.02 2.94
N GLY A 86 14.01 5.53 3.99
CA GLY A 86 12.56 5.30 4.01
C GLY A 86 12.10 4.05 3.28
N GLY A 87 10.79 4.00 3.08
CA GLY A 87 10.09 2.90 2.41
C GLY A 87 9.60 3.24 1.01
N GLY A 88 8.59 2.50 0.55
CA GLY A 88 8.01 2.66 -0.79
C GLY A 88 8.80 1.97 -1.91
N HIS A 89 9.76 1.14 -1.53
CA HIS A 89 10.59 0.33 -2.43
C HIS A 89 9.91 -1.02 -2.69
N HIS A 90 9.51 -1.30 -3.92
CA HIS A 90 8.94 -2.61 -4.30
C HIS A 90 10.04 -3.65 -4.61
N ILE A 91 10.92 -3.88 -3.66
CA ILE A 91 12.15 -4.69 -3.82
C ILE A 91 11.91 -6.16 -4.18
N THR A 92 10.72 -6.68 -3.96
CA THR A 92 10.33 -8.07 -4.28
C THR A 92 9.71 -8.22 -5.65
N ARG A 93 9.44 -7.11 -6.33
CA ARG A 93 8.89 -7.12 -7.68
C ARG A 93 9.94 -7.58 -8.70
N ASN A 94 9.55 -8.41 -9.67
CA ASN A 94 10.46 -9.03 -10.64
C ASN A 94 11.25 -8.02 -11.49
N ASP A 95 10.68 -6.83 -11.75
CA ASP A 95 11.30 -5.76 -12.55
C ASP A 95 12.11 -4.75 -11.73
N TYR A 96 12.26 -4.98 -10.41
CA TYR A 96 13.00 -4.07 -9.54
C TYR A 96 14.51 -4.18 -9.76
N GLN A 97 15.20 -3.04 -9.87
CA GLN A 97 16.64 -2.95 -10.09
C GLN A 97 17.41 -3.20 -8.77
N LEU A 98 17.37 -4.44 -8.28
CA LEU A 98 17.93 -4.81 -6.97
C LEU A 98 19.47 -4.67 -6.89
N ASN A 99 20.18 -4.94 -7.99
CA ASN A 99 21.63 -4.83 -8.03
C ASN A 99 22.08 -3.37 -7.97
N GLU A 100 21.39 -2.50 -8.68
CA GLU A 100 21.60 -1.05 -8.65
C GLU A 100 21.33 -0.49 -7.26
N LEU A 101 20.26 -0.92 -6.59
CA LEU A 101 20.00 -0.57 -5.20
C LEU A 101 21.16 -0.99 -4.29
N LYS A 102 21.63 -2.23 -4.37
CA LYS A 102 22.73 -2.73 -3.55
C LYS A 102 24.01 -1.91 -3.73
N TYR A 103 24.34 -1.57 -4.99
CA TYR A 103 25.49 -0.73 -5.30
C TYR A 103 25.33 0.67 -4.72
N PHE A 104 24.15 1.26 -4.91
CA PHE A 104 23.81 2.59 -4.41
C PHE A 104 23.88 2.67 -2.88
N LEU A 105 23.33 1.70 -2.15
CA LEU A 105 23.38 1.68 -0.68
C LEU A 105 24.82 1.63 -0.17
N LYS A 106 25.71 0.84 -0.82
CA LYS A 106 27.15 0.83 -0.50
C LYS A 106 27.81 2.18 -0.77
N LYS A 107 27.50 2.81 -1.90
CA LYS A 107 27.99 4.14 -2.26
C LYS A 107 27.60 5.15 -1.19
N VAL A 108 26.30 5.25 -0.85
CA VAL A 108 25.79 6.19 0.16
C VAL A 108 26.39 5.92 1.53
N SER A 109 26.55 4.65 1.95
CA SER A 109 27.21 4.32 3.20
C SER A 109 28.66 4.80 3.25
N ASN A 110 29.41 4.64 2.17
CA ASN A 110 30.80 5.11 2.09
C ASN A 110 30.90 6.65 2.09
N GLU A 111 29.97 7.34 1.39
CA GLU A 111 29.95 8.80 1.33
C GLU A 111 29.58 9.45 2.67
N THR A 112 28.70 8.80 3.45
CA THR A 112 28.16 9.34 4.70
C THR A 112 28.83 8.80 5.95
N ASN A 113 29.54 7.68 5.83
CA ASN A 113 30.04 6.87 6.95
C ASN A 113 28.90 6.44 7.93
N CYS A 114 27.65 6.39 7.47
CA CYS A 114 26.49 6.00 8.25
C CYS A 114 26.12 4.53 7.99
N GLN A 115 25.47 3.94 8.99
CA GLN A 115 24.68 2.73 8.74
C GLN A 115 23.43 3.12 7.95
N ILE A 116 23.18 2.44 6.81
CA ILE A 116 22.03 2.74 5.96
C ILE A 116 20.87 1.82 6.31
N TYR A 117 19.68 2.42 6.43
CA TYR A 117 18.40 1.71 6.58
C TYR A 117 17.49 2.02 5.42
N ILE A 118 16.65 1.05 5.07
CA ILE A 118 15.47 1.18 4.21
C ILE A 118 14.30 0.49 4.88
N GLU A 119 13.07 0.91 4.56
CA GLU A 119 11.83 0.45 5.20
C GLU A 119 10.84 -0.14 4.17
N PRO A 120 11.20 -1.19 3.41
CA PRO A 120 10.24 -1.84 2.51
C PRO A 120 9.15 -2.50 3.36
N GLY A 121 7.93 -2.00 3.26
CA GLY A 121 6.77 -2.51 4.01
C GLY A 121 5.93 -3.43 3.13
N GLU A 122 5.09 -2.85 2.29
CA GLU A 122 4.19 -3.54 1.36
C GLU A 122 4.90 -4.61 0.51
N ALA A 123 6.09 -4.28 0.00
CA ALA A 123 6.90 -5.22 -0.78
C ALA A 123 7.17 -6.57 -0.10
N VAL A 124 7.17 -6.64 1.23
CA VAL A 124 7.43 -7.90 1.98
C VAL A 124 6.28 -8.90 1.81
N VAL A 125 5.06 -8.39 1.60
CA VAL A 125 3.83 -9.19 1.48
C VAL A 125 3.17 -9.06 0.10
N LEU A 126 3.87 -8.48 -0.86
CA LEU A 126 3.40 -8.35 -2.24
C LEU A 126 3.06 -9.74 -2.79
N ASP A 127 1.90 -9.85 -3.45
CA ASP A 127 1.37 -11.09 -4.05
C ASP A 127 1.19 -12.27 -3.06
N SER A 128 1.23 -12.03 -1.74
CA SER A 128 1.15 -13.11 -0.75
C SER A 128 -0.28 -13.43 -0.30
N GLY A 129 -1.28 -12.66 -0.70
CA GLY A 129 -2.66 -12.92 -0.27
C GLY A 129 -3.72 -12.41 -1.22
N ILE A 130 -4.87 -13.06 -1.17
CA ILE A 130 -6.05 -12.75 -1.97
C ILE A 130 -7.24 -12.47 -1.06
N LEU A 131 -8.18 -11.64 -1.53
CA LEU A 131 -9.47 -11.44 -0.90
C LEU A 131 -10.52 -12.21 -1.70
N VAL A 132 -11.13 -13.20 -1.08
CA VAL A 132 -12.18 -14.02 -1.69
C VAL A 132 -13.54 -13.56 -1.19
N GLY A 133 -14.47 -13.37 -2.11
CA GLY A 133 -15.87 -13.05 -1.82
C GLY A 133 -16.82 -13.82 -2.73
N GLU A 134 -18.10 -13.64 -2.46
CA GLU A 134 -19.20 -14.28 -3.17
C GLU A 134 -20.15 -13.24 -3.76
N ILE A 135 -20.67 -13.50 -4.94
CA ILE A 135 -21.73 -12.69 -5.55
C ILE A 135 -23.05 -13.02 -4.86
N ILE A 136 -23.62 -12.03 -4.17
CA ILE A 136 -24.84 -12.17 -3.38
C ILE A 136 -26.08 -11.68 -4.10
N ASP A 137 -25.92 -10.83 -5.13
CA ASP A 137 -27.00 -10.39 -6.01
C ASP A 137 -26.46 -10.05 -7.40
N PHE A 138 -27.33 -10.16 -8.42
CA PHE A 138 -26.96 -9.87 -9.79
C PHE A 138 -28.15 -9.31 -10.56
N PHE A 139 -27.94 -8.22 -11.28
CA PHE A 139 -28.99 -7.65 -12.13
C PHE A 139 -28.44 -7.05 -13.42
N LYS A 140 -29.25 -7.17 -14.46
CA LYS A 140 -28.99 -6.58 -15.77
C LYS A 140 -29.78 -5.28 -15.91
N PRO A 141 -29.12 -4.14 -16.13
CA PRO A 141 -29.82 -2.88 -16.40
C PRO A 141 -30.67 -2.96 -17.67
N SER A 142 -31.77 -2.21 -17.69
CA SER A 142 -32.65 -2.15 -18.87
C SER A 142 -32.00 -1.47 -20.08
N ASN A 143 -30.99 -0.65 -19.84
CA ASN A 143 -30.19 -0.01 -20.88
C ASN A 143 -29.09 -0.99 -21.35
N GLU A 144 -29.17 -1.40 -22.61
CA GLU A 144 -28.20 -2.34 -23.21
C GLU A 144 -26.75 -1.80 -23.25
N LEU A 145 -26.56 -0.51 -23.15
CA LEU A 145 -25.22 0.12 -23.09
C LEU A 145 -24.59 0.07 -21.69
N SER A 146 -25.38 -0.25 -20.68
CA SER A 146 -24.89 -0.33 -19.30
C SER A 146 -24.35 -1.74 -19.02
N PRO A 147 -23.19 -1.87 -18.35
CA PRO A 147 -22.68 -3.16 -17.92
C PRO A 147 -23.63 -3.82 -16.92
N ASN A 148 -23.57 -5.14 -16.80
CA ASN A 148 -24.23 -5.85 -15.73
C ASN A 148 -23.67 -5.42 -14.37
N ILE A 149 -24.46 -5.59 -13.31
CA ILE A 149 -24.04 -5.22 -11.95
C ILE A 149 -24.16 -6.50 -11.07
N ALA A 150 -23.07 -6.80 -10.38
CA ALA A 150 -23.04 -7.85 -9.37
C ALA A 150 -22.72 -7.20 -8.01
N VAL A 151 -23.57 -7.46 -7.02
CA VAL A 151 -23.31 -7.11 -5.63
C VAL A 151 -22.58 -8.29 -4.98
N THR A 152 -21.49 -7.99 -4.31
CA THR A 152 -20.66 -8.97 -3.62
C THR A 152 -20.77 -8.81 -2.11
N ASP A 153 -20.35 -9.79 -1.35
CA ASP A 153 -20.15 -9.67 0.10
C ASP A 153 -18.83 -8.93 0.46
N ILE A 154 -18.03 -8.58 -0.56
CA ILE A 154 -16.89 -7.66 -0.42
C ILE A 154 -17.40 -6.23 -0.55
N SER A 155 -16.99 -5.36 0.38
CA SER A 155 -17.27 -3.92 0.35
C SER A 155 -15.99 -3.12 0.12
N ALA A 156 -16.02 -2.21 -0.85
CA ALA A 156 -14.92 -1.26 -1.04
C ALA A 156 -14.74 -0.36 0.20
N THR A 157 -15.84 0.06 0.85
CA THR A 157 -15.77 0.90 2.06
C THR A 157 -15.25 0.18 3.29
N SER A 158 -15.54 -1.12 3.44
CA SER A 158 -15.27 -1.85 4.67
C SER A 158 -14.05 -2.75 4.58
N HIS A 159 -13.75 -3.30 3.40
CA HIS A 159 -12.72 -4.32 3.23
C HIS A 159 -11.51 -3.83 2.44
N ILE A 160 -11.70 -2.95 1.44
CA ILE A 160 -10.64 -2.45 0.55
C ILE A 160 -10.77 -0.93 0.34
N PRO A 161 -10.70 -0.11 1.42
CA PRO A 161 -11.01 1.32 1.34
C PRO A 161 -10.08 2.11 0.40
N ASP A 162 -8.89 1.61 0.09
CA ASP A 162 -7.97 2.26 -0.83
C ASP A 162 -8.53 2.36 -2.26
N VAL A 163 -9.45 1.48 -2.66
CA VAL A 163 -10.18 1.60 -3.93
C VAL A 163 -10.93 2.94 -4.03
N ILE A 164 -11.42 3.45 -2.91
CA ILE A 164 -12.14 4.73 -2.83
C ILE A 164 -11.20 5.89 -2.48
N GLU A 165 -10.34 5.69 -1.49
CA GLU A 165 -9.48 6.75 -0.95
C GLU A 165 -8.40 7.19 -1.93
N ALA A 166 -7.83 6.25 -2.67
CA ALA A 166 -6.77 6.47 -3.63
C ALA A 166 -6.97 5.60 -4.86
N PRO A 167 -7.97 5.91 -5.68
CA PRO A 167 -8.56 4.99 -6.64
C PRO A 167 -7.57 4.14 -7.42
N TYR A 168 -7.63 2.85 -7.19
CA TYR A 168 -7.02 1.80 -7.98
C TYR A 168 -8.05 0.70 -8.21
N ARG A 169 -7.79 -0.19 -9.14
CA ARG A 169 -8.63 -1.32 -9.43
C ARG A 169 -7.86 -2.60 -9.08
N PRO A 170 -8.26 -3.34 -8.02
CA PRO A 170 -7.65 -4.63 -7.71
C PRO A 170 -7.71 -5.58 -8.91
N ALA A 171 -6.67 -6.35 -9.13
CA ALA A 171 -6.70 -7.37 -10.17
C ALA A 171 -7.65 -8.51 -9.77
N LEU A 172 -8.47 -8.97 -10.72
CA LEU A 172 -9.36 -10.12 -10.52
C LEU A 172 -8.65 -11.39 -11.01
N LEU A 173 -8.68 -12.45 -10.21
CA LEU A 173 -8.13 -13.74 -10.60
C LEU A 173 -8.85 -14.28 -11.86
N ASN A 174 -8.07 -14.71 -12.85
CA ASN A 174 -8.54 -15.24 -14.13
C ASN A 174 -9.42 -14.27 -14.95
N GLU A 175 -9.27 -12.98 -14.78
CA GLU A 175 -9.95 -11.99 -15.62
C GLU A 175 -9.48 -12.12 -17.08
N PRO A 176 -10.41 -12.34 -18.05
CA PRO A 176 -10.04 -12.37 -19.46
C PRO A 176 -9.84 -10.96 -20.03
N ASP A 177 -9.03 -10.83 -21.08
CA ASP A 177 -8.85 -9.56 -21.81
C ASP A 177 -10.14 -8.99 -22.38
N LYS A 178 -11.09 -9.87 -22.74
CA LYS A 178 -12.40 -9.55 -23.29
C LYS A 178 -13.44 -10.50 -22.72
N GLY A 179 -14.66 -10.00 -22.54
CA GLY A 179 -15.74 -10.82 -22.02
C GLY A 179 -16.99 -10.00 -21.70
N HIS A 180 -17.81 -10.57 -20.82
CA HIS A 180 -18.99 -9.88 -20.30
C HIS A 180 -18.56 -8.86 -19.25
N LYS A 181 -18.82 -7.59 -19.51
CA LYS A 181 -18.53 -6.50 -18.57
C LYS A 181 -19.50 -6.53 -17.41
N VAL A 182 -18.96 -6.53 -16.20
CA VAL A 182 -19.70 -6.53 -14.95
C VAL A 182 -19.07 -5.54 -13.97
N ILE A 183 -19.89 -4.67 -13.39
CA ILE A 183 -19.49 -3.84 -12.26
C ILE A 183 -19.65 -4.67 -10.99
N LEU A 184 -18.58 -4.81 -10.22
CA LEU A 184 -18.61 -5.37 -8.88
C LEU A 184 -18.84 -4.27 -7.86
N GLY A 185 -19.93 -4.36 -7.11
CA GLY A 185 -20.28 -3.45 -6.03
C GLY A 185 -20.33 -4.14 -4.68
N GLY A 186 -20.19 -3.39 -3.62
CA GLY A 186 -20.34 -3.87 -2.25
C GLY A 186 -21.76 -3.68 -1.71
N PRO A 187 -22.05 -4.23 -0.51
CA PRO A 187 -23.40 -4.25 0.07
C PRO A 187 -23.70 -3.04 0.96
N SER A 188 -22.81 -2.04 1.05
CA SER A 188 -23.03 -0.88 1.92
C SER A 188 -24.03 0.12 1.34
N CYS A 189 -24.51 1.04 2.18
CA CYS A 189 -25.41 2.12 1.75
C CYS A 189 -24.72 3.21 0.92
N LEU A 190 -23.39 3.18 0.80
CA LEU A 190 -22.66 4.18 0.02
C LEU A 190 -22.78 3.87 -1.47
N ALA A 191 -23.35 4.81 -2.25
CA ALA A 191 -23.44 4.65 -3.70
C ALA A 191 -22.07 4.43 -4.39
N GLY A 192 -21.00 4.92 -3.79
CA GLY A 192 -19.61 4.71 -4.23
C GLY A 192 -18.97 3.43 -3.73
N ASP A 193 -19.70 2.50 -3.10
CA ASP A 193 -19.20 1.19 -2.72
C ASP A 193 -19.08 0.29 -3.95
N VAL A 194 -18.15 0.66 -4.83
CA VAL A 194 -17.88 0.02 -6.11
C VAL A 194 -16.41 -0.40 -6.15
N ILE A 195 -16.18 -1.68 -6.42
CA ILE A 195 -14.83 -2.25 -6.51
C ILE A 195 -14.20 -1.94 -7.87
N GLY A 196 -14.98 -2.11 -8.94
CA GLY A 196 -14.54 -1.82 -10.30
C GLY A 196 -15.39 -2.51 -11.37
N GLU A 197 -15.07 -2.25 -12.64
CA GLU A 197 -15.60 -2.96 -13.80
C GLU A 197 -14.62 -4.05 -14.23
N TYR A 198 -15.12 -5.26 -14.44
CA TYR A 198 -14.33 -6.45 -14.77
C TYR A 198 -14.93 -7.20 -15.95
N ASN A 199 -14.07 -7.92 -16.67
CA ASN A 199 -14.50 -8.86 -17.70
C ASN A 199 -14.66 -10.27 -17.13
N PHE A 200 -15.70 -10.98 -17.55
CA PHE A 200 -15.94 -12.37 -17.20
C PHE A 200 -16.12 -13.21 -18.48
N ASN A 201 -15.62 -14.45 -18.50
CA ASN A 201 -15.84 -15.37 -19.61
C ASN A 201 -17.33 -15.66 -19.78
N ASP A 202 -18.02 -15.94 -18.69
CA ASP A 202 -19.45 -16.15 -18.61
C ASP A 202 -20.09 -15.11 -17.69
N ILE A 203 -21.38 -14.83 -17.89
CA ILE A 203 -22.13 -13.95 -16.98
C ILE A 203 -22.17 -14.61 -15.60
N PRO A 204 -21.61 -13.96 -14.57
CA PRO A 204 -21.58 -14.55 -13.23
C PRO A 204 -22.97 -14.61 -12.61
N LYS A 205 -23.15 -15.50 -11.63
CA LYS A 205 -24.41 -15.76 -10.94
C LYS A 205 -24.25 -15.60 -9.44
N MET A 206 -25.37 -15.47 -8.74
CA MET A 206 -25.41 -15.57 -7.29
C MET A 206 -24.77 -16.88 -6.83
N GLY A 207 -23.90 -16.80 -5.83
CA GLY A 207 -23.13 -17.93 -5.31
C GLY A 207 -21.77 -18.14 -5.98
N ASP A 208 -21.50 -17.49 -7.11
CA ASP A 208 -20.18 -17.56 -7.73
C ASP A 208 -19.15 -16.81 -6.86
N ARG A 209 -17.96 -17.39 -6.76
CA ARG A 209 -16.87 -16.80 -6.00
C ARG A 209 -15.95 -16.00 -6.90
N ILE A 210 -15.47 -14.88 -6.36
CA ILE A 210 -14.47 -14.01 -6.96
C ILE A 210 -13.26 -13.90 -6.04
N ALA A 211 -12.09 -13.70 -6.62
CA ALA A 211 -10.86 -13.46 -5.86
C ALA A 211 -10.14 -12.23 -6.38
N LEU A 212 -9.93 -11.25 -5.51
CA LEU A 212 -9.13 -10.07 -5.78
C LEU A 212 -7.69 -10.35 -5.33
N LEU A 213 -6.73 -10.10 -6.23
CA LEU A 213 -5.32 -10.40 -6.01
C LEU A 213 -4.64 -9.31 -5.19
N ASP A 214 -3.53 -9.68 -4.55
CA ASP A 214 -2.64 -8.79 -3.80
C ASP A 214 -3.35 -7.99 -2.69
N GLN A 215 -4.01 -8.71 -1.77
CA GLN A 215 -4.82 -8.10 -0.72
C GLN A 215 -4.31 -8.37 0.71
N ALA A 216 -3.02 -8.76 0.88
CA ALA A 216 -2.45 -9.11 2.19
C ALA A 216 -1.79 -7.92 2.93
N HIS A 217 -1.74 -6.73 2.36
CA HIS A 217 -1.06 -5.57 2.93
C HIS A 217 -2.04 -4.57 3.60
N TYR A 218 -2.16 -3.34 3.09
CA TYR A 218 -3.02 -2.30 3.67
C TYR A 218 -4.49 -2.72 3.77
N THR A 219 -4.99 -3.51 2.83
CA THR A 219 -6.34 -4.06 2.83
C THR A 219 -6.68 -4.74 4.15
N MET A 220 -5.81 -5.60 4.67
CA MET A 220 -6.09 -6.32 5.91
C MET A 220 -6.15 -5.42 7.15
N VAL A 221 -5.38 -4.32 7.19
CA VAL A 221 -5.26 -3.47 8.38
C VAL A 221 -6.16 -2.24 8.35
N LYS A 222 -6.66 -1.83 7.17
CA LYS A 222 -7.57 -0.69 7.01
C LYS A 222 -9.05 -1.06 7.07
N THR A 223 -9.38 -2.32 7.32
CA THR A 223 -10.78 -2.79 7.38
C THR A 223 -11.60 -2.09 8.46
N SER A 224 -12.88 -1.94 8.21
CA SER A 224 -13.84 -1.35 9.14
C SER A 224 -15.15 -2.14 9.19
N PHE A 225 -15.94 -1.91 10.25
CA PHE A 225 -17.29 -2.45 10.39
C PHE A 225 -18.37 -1.47 9.93
N PHE A 226 -18.06 -0.60 8.97
CA PHE A 226 -19.07 0.33 8.46
C PHE A 226 -20.33 -0.41 7.99
N ASN A 227 -21.50 0.10 8.30
CA ASN A 227 -22.81 -0.53 8.11
C ASN A 227 -22.99 -1.91 8.80
N GLY A 228 -22.14 -2.28 9.76
CA GLY A 228 -22.19 -3.60 10.38
C GLY A 228 -21.77 -4.74 9.46
N ILE A 229 -21.10 -4.45 8.37
CA ILE A 229 -20.62 -5.46 7.42
C ILE A 229 -19.55 -6.30 8.10
N LYS A 230 -19.71 -7.62 8.01
CA LYS A 230 -18.80 -8.60 8.61
C LYS A 230 -17.44 -8.56 7.93
N LEU A 231 -16.36 -8.52 8.71
CA LEU A 231 -15.01 -8.61 8.17
C LEU A 231 -14.73 -10.01 7.59
N PRO A 232 -13.92 -10.11 6.51
CA PRO A 232 -13.46 -11.38 5.99
C PRO A 232 -12.69 -12.17 7.03
N SER A 233 -12.85 -13.48 7.07
CA SER A 233 -12.01 -14.35 7.88
C SER A 233 -10.56 -14.30 7.38
N ILE A 234 -9.60 -14.42 8.29
CA ILE A 234 -8.18 -14.53 7.94
C ILE A 234 -7.82 -16.00 7.94
N ALA A 235 -7.25 -16.49 6.84
CA ALA A 235 -6.83 -17.86 6.68
C ALA A 235 -5.44 -17.94 6.06
N ILE A 236 -4.74 -19.04 6.32
CA ILE A 236 -3.49 -19.42 5.65
C ILE A 236 -3.80 -20.63 4.78
N TRP A 237 -3.42 -20.54 3.51
CA TRP A 237 -3.49 -21.66 2.56
C TRP A 237 -2.09 -22.16 2.27
N ASP A 238 -1.90 -23.43 2.52
CA ASP A 238 -0.69 -24.15 2.16
C ASP A 238 -0.91 -24.87 0.81
N SER A 239 -0.23 -24.35 -0.22
CA SER A 239 -0.36 -24.87 -1.58
C SER A 239 0.28 -26.25 -1.80
N GLU A 240 1.18 -26.68 -0.92
CA GLU A 240 1.83 -28.00 -1.03
C GLU A 240 0.91 -29.11 -0.50
N THR A 241 0.16 -28.82 0.56
CA THR A 241 -0.73 -29.78 1.21
C THR A 241 -2.19 -29.56 0.87
N ASP A 242 -2.52 -28.48 0.12
CA ASP A 242 -3.89 -28.02 -0.16
C ASP A 242 -4.73 -27.85 1.13
N ASN A 243 -4.08 -27.44 2.20
CA ASN A 243 -4.71 -27.22 3.50
C ASN A 243 -5.03 -25.73 3.71
N LEU A 244 -6.26 -25.46 4.14
CA LEU A 244 -6.73 -24.13 4.52
C LEU A 244 -6.94 -24.06 6.04
N GLU A 245 -6.15 -23.27 6.72
CA GLU A 245 -6.28 -23.02 8.16
C GLU A 245 -6.92 -21.64 8.41
N ILE A 246 -8.07 -21.61 9.10
CA ILE A 246 -8.70 -20.35 9.51
C ILE A 246 -8.04 -19.87 10.79
N ILE A 247 -7.26 -18.79 10.67
CA ILE A 247 -6.55 -18.17 11.80
C ILE A 247 -7.48 -17.29 12.63
N LYS A 248 -8.41 -16.58 11.98
CA LYS A 248 -9.35 -15.69 12.66
C LYS A 248 -10.66 -15.59 11.91
N SER A 249 -11.76 -15.67 12.63
CA SER A 249 -13.10 -15.36 12.15
C SER A 249 -13.67 -14.18 12.93
N PHE A 250 -14.52 -13.39 12.29
CA PHE A 250 -15.19 -12.25 12.89
C PHE A 250 -16.68 -12.51 13.01
N SER A 251 -17.29 -11.98 14.08
CA SER A 251 -18.69 -12.16 14.44
C SER A 251 -19.37 -10.83 14.74
N PHE A 252 -20.66 -10.83 14.99
CA PHE A 252 -21.39 -9.66 15.47
C PHE A 252 -20.79 -9.12 16.79
N LYS A 253 -20.22 -10.00 17.65
CA LYS A 253 -19.58 -9.58 18.89
C LYS A 253 -18.37 -8.68 18.68
N ASP A 254 -17.62 -8.88 17.59
CA ASP A 254 -16.49 -8.02 17.24
C ASP A 254 -16.96 -6.60 16.85
N PHE A 255 -18.09 -6.51 16.13
CA PHE A 255 -18.74 -5.24 15.83
C PHE A 255 -19.28 -4.56 17.10
N GLU A 256 -20.02 -5.29 17.96
CA GLU A 256 -20.58 -4.80 19.20
C GLU A 256 -19.49 -4.27 20.16
N ASN A 257 -18.37 -4.98 20.27
CA ASN A 257 -17.25 -4.57 21.12
C ASN A 257 -16.54 -3.28 20.63
N LYS A 258 -16.76 -2.87 19.39
CA LYS A 258 -16.21 -1.64 18.82
C LYS A 258 -17.06 -0.41 19.18
N LEU A 259 -18.35 -0.59 19.45
CA LEU A 259 -19.30 0.47 19.82
C LEU A 259 -19.20 0.83 21.30
#